data_b14dbc2e6337820721646781cef0ea0a
#
_entry.id   b14dbc2e6337820721646781cef0ea0a
#
_cell.length_a   1.000
_cell.length_b   1.000
_cell.length_c   1.000
_cell.angle_alpha   90.00
_cell.angle_beta   90.00
_cell.angle_gamma   90.00
#
_symmetry.space_group_name_H-M   'P 1'
#
loop_
_entity.id
_entity.type
_entity.pdbx_description
1 polymer ?
#
loop_
_entity_poly.entity_id
_entity_poly.type
_entity_poly.pdbx_seq_one_letter_code
_entity_poly.pdbx_strand_id
1 'polypeptide(L)'
;MTPPAKTPVSRCIRAMGLHRWLAVLVMVGLAGCGGGPLGDRLDSALATGRAQGMQPQWLDSGPFTLLAQVRIQAPGQPLRLYIEGDGFAWVTRTRPSPDPTPHRPVALWLATRDPAPNVAWLARPCQYSMLARPETACDRSYWTHARMAPTVIEAVDTAVTALRKRAGATTVELVGYSGGGGIAAILTARRSDVAALRTVAGNLDSGAFVRHHRVSSMTESVDAVTEAARTRSVPQIHFVGEHDRTVPPFLADAFVRRAGAAAVKVVVPGLDHSHGWDTAWPTLLQQPLPDVSKASP
;
A
#
# COMPACT_ATOMS: atom_id res chain seq x y z
N MET A 1 54.16 90.54 6.35
CA MET A 1 54.75 89.25 5.86
C MET A 1 54.13 88.13 6.62
N THR A 2 53.10 87.55 6.05
CA THR A 2 52.35 86.42 6.62
C THR A 2 52.76 85.11 5.93
N PRO A 3 53.03 84.02 6.65
CA PRO A 3 53.35 82.76 6.08
C PRO A 3 52.02 81.95 5.68
N PRO A 4 52.07 81.05 4.72
CA PRO A 4 50.93 80.43 4.18
C PRO A 4 50.43 79.22 5.01
N ALA A 5 49.13 78.97 4.88
CA ALA A 5 48.38 77.97 5.55
C ALA A 5 48.73 76.53 5.01
N LYS A 6 48.79 75.57 5.93
CA LYS A 6 48.90 74.12 5.62
C LYS A 6 47.53 73.47 5.50
N THR A 7 47.24 72.91 4.35
CA THR A 7 46.10 72.08 4.10
C THR A 7 46.27 70.67 4.71
N PRO A 8 45.24 70.07 5.36
CA PRO A 8 45.28 68.69 5.76
C PRO A 8 44.89 67.73 4.64
N VAL A 9 45.70 66.70 4.43
CA VAL A 9 45.46 65.58 3.53
C VAL A 9 44.50 64.59 4.17
N SER A 10 43.29 64.56 3.62
CA SER A 10 42.29 63.49 3.96
C SER A 10 42.73 62.14 3.42
N ARG A 11 42.98 61.16 4.33
CA ARG A 11 43.11 59.77 3.99
C ARG A 11 41.73 59.16 3.80
N CYS A 12 41.32 58.89 2.56
CA CYS A 12 40.24 58.00 2.20
C CYS A 12 40.71 56.56 2.42
N ILE A 13 40.30 55.91 3.51
CA ILE A 13 40.42 54.47 3.68
C ILE A 13 39.27 53.84 2.97
N ARG A 14 39.57 53.09 1.90
CA ARG A 14 38.60 52.28 1.12
C ARG A 14 38.02 51.19 2.02
N ALA A 15 36.77 51.30 2.39
CA ALA A 15 35.94 50.23 2.89
C ALA A 15 35.41 49.44 1.69
N MET A 16 36.21 48.55 1.13
CA MET A 16 35.78 47.57 0.11
C MET A 16 36.23 46.19 0.58
N GLY A 17 35.34 45.37 1.06
CA GLY A 17 35.68 43.99 1.35
C GLY A 17 34.68 43.15 2.14
N LEU A 18 33.68 43.75 2.81
CA LEU A 18 32.82 42.96 3.68
C LEU A 18 31.46 42.50 3.09
N HIS A 19 31.03 43.08 1.95
CA HIS A 19 29.71 42.78 1.39
C HIS A 19 29.70 41.63 0.35
N ARG A 20 30.85 41.15 -0.10
CA ARG A 20 30.92 40.05 -1.09
C ARG A 20 30.89 38.66 -0.48
N TRP A 21 31.16 38.49 0.80
CA TRP A 21 31.15 37.20 1.50
C TRP A 21 29.79 36.83 2.10
N LEU A 22 28.92 37.81 2.37
CA LEU A 22 27.54 37.54 2.84
C LEU A 22 26.60 37.07 1.73
N ALA A 23 26.85 37.43 0.46
CA ALA A 23 26.02 37.00 -0.67
C ALA A 23 26.27 35.54 -1.10
N VAL A 24 27.44 34.96 -0.77
CA VAL A 24 27.76 33.56 -1.12
C VAL A 24 27.23 32.58 -0.06
N LEU A 25 27.05 33.00 1.19
CA LEU A 25 26.53 32.14 2.27
C LEU A 25 25.00 31.98 2.24
N VAL A 26 24.28 32.84 1.55
CA VAL A 26 22.80 32.73 1.41
C VAL A 26 22.38 31.81 0.25
N MET A 27 23.25 31.53 -0.72
CA MET A 27 22.92 30.64 -1.87
C MET A 27 23.19 29.16 -1.64
N VAL A 28 23.80 28.75 -0.54
CA VAL A 28 24.02 27.31 -0.23
C VAL A 28 22.87 26.72 0.62
N GLY A 29 21.96 27.55 1.11
CA GLY A 29 20.85 27.13 1.99
C GLY A 29 19.54 26.76 1.26
N LEU A 30 19.44 26.81 -0.06
CA LEU A 30 18.20 26.58 -0.83
C LEU A 30 18.22 25.33 -1.72
N ALA A 31 19.19 24.46 -1.55
CA ALA A 31 19.14 23.10 -2.11
C ALA A 31 18.50 22.11 -1.10
N GLY A 32 17.43 22.53 -0.44
CA GLY A 32 16.65 21.74 0.50
C GLY A 32 15.38 21.24 -0.17
N CYS A 33 15.39 19.99 -0.62
CA CYS A 33 14.26 19.08 -0.72
C CYS A 33 12.94 19.65 -1.25
N GLY A 34 12.80 19.75 -2.55
CA GLY A 34 11.51 19.93 -3.22
C GLY A 34 10.67 18.65 -3.27
N GLY A 35 10.55 17.90 -2.17
CA GLY A 35 9.57 16.84 -2.01
C GLY A 35 8.31 17.47 -1.43
N GLY A 36 7.26 17.70 -2.25
CA GLY A 36 5.94 18.03 -1.71
C GLY A 36 5.37 16.86 -0.90
N PRO A 37 4.24 17.02 -0.19
CA PRO A 37 3.66 16.00 0.73
C PRO A 37 3.45 14.60 0.12
N LEU A 38 3.47 14.48 -1.20
CA LEU A 38 3.36 13.21 -1.93
C LEU A 38 4.73 12.55 -2.11
N GLY A 39 5.79 13.32 -2.39
CA GLY A 39 7.17 12.83 -2.42
C GLY A 39 7.57 12.24 -1.08
N ASP A 40 7.20 12.90 0.00
CA ASP A 40 7.48 12.43 1.37
C ASP A 40 6.85 11.06 1.67
N ARG A 41 5.63 10.78 1.12
CA ARG A 41 4.97 9.47 1.31
C ARG A 41 5.67 8.35 0.53
N LEU A 42 6.13 8.61 -0.69
CA LEU A 42 6.91 7.66 -1.47
C LEU A 42 8.25 7.37 -0.76
N ASP A 43 8.98 8.41 -0.39
CA ASP A 43 10.28 8.27 0.27
C ASP A 43 10.16 7.53 1.61
N SER A 44 9.12 7.82 2.39
CA SER A 44 8.82 7.12 3.64
C SER A 44 8.52 5.63 3.40
N ALA A 45 7.70 5.30 2.40
CA ALA A 45 7.40 3.91 2.06
C ALA A 45 8.65 3.16 1.58
N LEU A 46 9.48 3.80 0.75
CA LEU A 46 10.74 3.22 0.27
C LEU A 46 11.74 3.01 1.42
N ALA A 47 11.87 3.97 2.33
CA ALA A 47 12.73 3.86 3.49
C ALA A 47 12.28 2.73 4.43
N THR A 48 10.95 2.60 4.64
CA THR A 48 10.35 1.54 5.47
C THR A 48 10.72 0.16 4.96
N GLY A 49 10.57 -0.11 3.67
CA GLY A 49 10.92 -1.41 3.10
C GLY A 49 12.42 -1.67 3.08
N ARG A 50 13.23 -0.66 2.70
CA ARG A 50 14.70 -0.80 2.70
C ARG A 50 15.26 -1.15 4.06
N ALA A 51 14.72 -0.59 5.15
CA ALA A 51 15.12 -0.90 6.51
C ALA A 51 14.94 -2.39 6.87
N GLN A 52 14.12 -3.11 6.12
CA GLN A 52 13.86 -4.55 6.26
C GLN A 52 14.39 -5.38 5.07
N GLY A 53 15.34 -4.83 4.32
CA GLY A 53 16.01 -5.51 3.22
C GLY A 53 15.15 -5.65 1.95
N MET A 54 14.01 -4.97 1.85
CA MET A 54 13.18 -4.99 0.65
C MET A 54 13.73 -4.02 -0.41
N GLN A 55 13.73 -4.46 -1.66
CA GLN A 55 14.16 -3.66 -2.80
C GLN A 55 12.95 -3.15 -3.58
N PRO A 56 12.86 -1.86 -3.86
CA PRO A 56 11.76 -1.30 -4.65
C PRO A 56 11.90 -1.65 -6.12
N GLN A 57 10.76 -1.85 -6.78
CA GLN A 57 10.66 -1.97 -8.23
C GLN A 57 9.33 -1.42 -8.73
N TRP A 58 9.35 -0.92 -9.97
CA TRP A 58 8.16 -0.55 -10.70
C TRP A 58 7.80 -1.67 -11.67
N LEU A 59 6.52 -2.02 -11.72
CA LEU A 59 5.97 -3.08 -12.57
C LEU A 59 4.97 -2.49 -13.55
N ASP A 60 5.22 -2.65 -14.83
CA ASP A 60 4.24 -2.32 -15.85
C ASP A 60 3.17 -3.44 -15.87
N SER A 61 1.92 -3.05 -15.64
CA SER A 61 0.78 -3.95 -15.44
C SER A 61 -0.46 -3.42 -16.18
N GLY A 62 -0.55 -3.74 -17.45
CA GLY A 62 -1.59 -3.21 -18.33
C GLY A 62 -1.48 -1.68 -18.44
N PRO A 63 -2.55 -0.92 -18.16
CA PRO A 63 -2.52 0.54 -18.25
C PRO A 63 -1.83 1.21 -17.05
N PHE A 64 -1.37 0.43 -16.06
CA PHE A 64 -0.82 0.97 -14.82
C PHE A 64 0.64 0.59 -14.64
N THR A 65 1.37 1.45 -13.93
CA THR A 65 2.69 1.13 -13.36
C THR A 65 2.53 1.05 -11.84
N LEU A 66 2.83 -0.12 -11.27
CA LEU A 66 2.64 -0.42 -9.85
C LEU A 66 3.98 -0.43 -9.10
N LEU A 67 4.01 0.20 -7.93
CA LEU A 67 5.14 0.08 -7.02
C LEU A 67 5.06 -1.23 -6.25
N ALA A 68 6.16 -1.97 -6.25
CA ALA A 68 6.37 -3.12 -5.37
C ALA A 68 7.65 -2.96 -4.56
N GLN A 69 7.72 -3.62 -3.41
CA GLN A 69 8.98 -3.80 -2.67
C GLN A 69 9.12 -5.28 -2.34
N VAL A 70 10.32 -5.83 -2.55
CA VAL A 70 10.53 -7.29 -2.60
C VAL A 70 11.77 -7.67 -1.80
N ARG A 71 11.65 -8.70 -0.96
CA ARG A 71 12.75 -9.41 -0.32
C ARG A 71 12.68 -10.88 -0.71
N ILE A 72 13.70 -11.38 -1.42
CA ILE A 72 13.82 -12.77 -1.83
C ILE A 72 15.13 -13.31 -1.26
N GLN A 73 15.03 -14.18 -0.27
CA GLN A 73 16.17 -14.79 0.42
C GLN A 73 16.31 -16.28 0.09
N ALA A 74 15.23 -16.94 -0.36
CA ALA A 74 15.24 -18.35 -0.74
C ALA A 74 14.48 -18.54 -2.07
N PRO A 75 15.13 -18.29 -3.23
CA PRO A 75 14.51 -18.52 -4.53
C PRO A 75 13.94 -19.94 -4.65
N GLY A 76 12.75 -20.07 -5.24
CA GLY A 76 12.02 -21.33 -5.37
C GLY A 76 11.05 -21.64 -4.24
N GLN A 77 11.24 -21.08 -3.05
CA GLN A 77 10.25 -21.19 -1.97
C GLN A 77 9.02 -20.33 -2.25
N PRO A 78 7.86 -20.61 -1.65
CA PRO A 78 6.64 -19.83 -1.82
C PRO A 78 6.88 -18.34 -1.58
N LEU A 79 6.18 -17.49 -2.35
CA LEU A 79 6.18 -16.04 -2.17
C LEU A 79 4.96 -15.63 -1.33
N ARG A 80 5.17 -14.94 -0.20
CA ARG A 80 4.08 -14.26 0.50
C ARG A 80 3.97 -12.82 0.01
N LEU A 81 2.80 -12.49 -0.56
CA LEU A 81 2.58 -11.21 -1.23
C LEU A 81 1.46 -10.43 -0.55
N TYR A 82 1.79 -9.20 -0.15
CA TYR A 82 0.93 -8.27 0.55
C TYR A 82 0.35 -7.24 -0.43
N ILE A 83 -0.99 -7.12 -0.48
CA ILE A 83 -1.70 -6.17 -1.34
C ILE A 83 -2.24 -5.03 -0.49
N GLU A 84 -1.87 -3.78 -0.84
CA GLU A 84 -2.24 -2.58 -0.10
C GLU A 84 -3.74 -2.28 -0.20
N GLY A 85 -4.25 -1.57 0.82
CA GLY A 85 -5.64 -1.09 0.86
C GLY A 85 -5.92 0.05 -0.12
N ASP A 86 -7.15 0.61 -0.02
CA ASP A 86 -7.59 1.70 -0.92
C ASP A 86 -6.81 3.01 -0.71
N GLY A 87 -6.01 3.10 0.36
CA GLY A 87 -5.20 4.27 0.66
C GLY A 87 -6.02 5.50 1.05
N PHE A 88 -5.53 6.67 0.67
CA PHE A 88 -6.22 7.94 0.89
C PHE A 88 -7.19 8.23 -0.26
N ALA A 89 -8.21 7.38 -0.42
CA ALA A 89 -9.17 7.47 -1.53
C ALA A 89 -10.09 8.71 -1.43
N TRP A 90 -10.39 9.17 -0.21
CA TRP A 90 -11.36 10.23 0.05
C TRP A 90 -10.83 11.25 1.05
N VAL A 91 -10.93 12.54 0.71
CA VAL A 91 -10.63 13.67 1.62
C VAL A 91 -11.79 13.89 2.59
N THR A 92 -13.03 13.76 2.10
CA THR A 92 -14.27 13.80 2.86
C THR A 92 -15.21 12.71 2.36
N ARG A 93 -16.36 12.49 2.99
CA ARG A 93 -17.35 11.50 2.51
C ARG A 93 -17.78 11.66 1.05
N THR A 94 -17.66 12.85 0.47
CA THR A 94 -18.15 13.19 -0.87
C THR A 94 -17.08 13.73 -1.81
N ARG A 95 -15.87 14.02 -1.30
CA ARG A 95 -14.78 14.57 -2.10
C ARG A 95 -13.66 13.54 -2.25
N PRO A 96 -13.47 12.94 -3.43
CA PRO A 96 -12.34 12.07 -3.70
C PRO A 96 -11.00 12.78 -3.48
N SER A 97 -10.01 12.04 -3.04
CA SER A 97 -8.63 12.51 -2.99
C SER A 97 -8.10 12.79 -4.40
N PRO A 98 -7.24 13.77 -4.57
CA PRO A 98 -6.49 13.94 -5.82
C PRO A 98 -5.44 12.85 -6.03
N ASP A 99 -5.03 12.14 -4.96
CA ASP A 99 -4.01 11.07 -4.99
C ASP A 99 -4.35 10.01 -3.91
N PRO A 100 -4.52 8.74 -4.30
CA PRO A 100 -4.90 7.66 -3.38
C PRO A 100 -3.74 7.11 -2.54
N THR A 101 -2.51 7.61 -2.71
CA THR A 101 -1.34 7.14 -1.94
C THR A 101 -1.61 7.18 -0.44
N PRO A 102 -1.46 6.06 0.28
CA PRO A 102 -1.79 6.00 1.69
C PRO A 102 -0.87 6.86 2.57
N HIS A 103 -1.43 7.48 3.59
CA HIS A 103 -0.66 8.07 4.70
C HIS A 103 -0.12 6.99 5.64
N ARG A 104 -0.80 5.86 5.70
CA ARG A 104 -0.48 4.70 6.55
C ARG A 104 -0.50 3.43 5.68
N PRO A 105 0.65 3.02 5.11
CA PRO A 105 0.73 1.82 4.28
C PRO A 105 0.73 0.57 5.15
N VAL A 106 -0.45 0.18 5.63
CA VAL A 106 -0.59 -0.91 6.61
C VAL A 106 -0.06 -2.22 6.06
N ALA A 107 -0.40 -2.58 4.82
CA ALA A 107 0.10 -3.83 4.24
C ALA A 107 1.63 -3.84 4.08
N LEU A 108 2.27 -2.69 3.81
CA LEU A 108 3.72 -2.58 3.83
C LEU A 108 4.28 -2.85 5.24
N TRP A 109 3.68 -2.27 6.28
CA TRP A 109 4.13 -2.51 7.66
C TRP A 109 3.98 -3.98 8.06
N LEU A 110 2.91 -4.65 7.62
CA LEU A 110 2.75 -6.10 7.83
C LEU A 110 3.86 -6.89 7.10
N ALA A 111 4.11 -6.57 5.82
CA ALA A 111 5.14 -7.21 5.01
C ALA A 111 6.55 -7.07 5.63
N THR A 112 6.86 -5.91 6.20
CA THR A 112 8.16 -5.68 6.84
C THR A 112 8.38 -6.48 8.12
N ARG A 113 7.31 -6.97 8.76
CA ARG A 113 7.36 -7.81 9.98
C ARG A 113 7.20 -9.31 9.70
N ASP A 114 7.08 -9.68 8.45
CA ASP A 114 6.94 -11.07 8.04
C ASP A 114 8.32 -11.77 8.03
N PRO A 115 8.51 -12.86 8.78
CA PRO A 115 9.75 -13.62 8.81
C PRO A 115 9.93 -14.55 7.59
N ALA A 116 8.94 -14.68 6.70
CA ALA A 116 9.06 -15.53 5.52
C ALA A 116 10.27 -15.14 4.66
N PRO A 117 10.97 -16.10 4.06
CA PRO A 117 12.19 -15.83 3.29
C PRO A 117 11.90 -15.06 2.00
N ASN A 118 10.71 -15.22 1.42
CA ASN A 118 10.29 -14.50 0.22
C ASN A 118 9.03 -13.69 0.52
N VAL A 119 9.18 -12.38 0.55
CA VAL A 119 8.08 -11.43 0.83
C VAL A 119 8.06 -10.35 -0.23
N ALA A 120 6.87 -10.04 -0.73
CA ALA A 120 6.63 -8.88 -1.55
C ALA A 120 5.47 -8.05 -1.00
N TRP A 121 5.57 -6.75 -1.15
CA TRP A 121 4.47 -5.82 -0.98
C TRP A 121 4.16 -5.16 -2.32
N LEU A 122 2.88 -4.96 -2.61
CA LEU A 122 2.37 -4.38 -3.84
C LEU A 122 1.40 -3.25 -3.52
N ALA A 123 1.69 -2.04 -4.00
CA ALA A 123 0.77 -0.93 -4.00
C ALA A 123 -0.38 -1.17 -5.00
N ARG A 124 -1.48 -0.44 -4.81
CA ARG A 124 -2.60 -0.44 -5.76
C ARG A 124 -2.33 0.46 -6.96
N PRO A 125 -3.06 0.29 -8.09
CA PRO A 125 -3.06 1.26 -9.17
C PRO A 125 -3.20 2.69 -8.68
N CYS A 126 -2.42 3.60 -9.26
CA CYS A 126 -2.36 5.04 -8.96
C CYS A 126 -1.73 5.43 -7.60
N GLN A 127 -1.47 4.50 -6.71
CA GLN A 127 -0.73 4.81 -5.48
C GLN A 127 0.76 4.97 -5.81
N TYR A 128 1.37 6.05 -5.33
CA TYR A 128 2.80 6.41 -5.51
C TYR A 128 3.22 6.72 -6.96
N SER A 129 2.46 6.29 -7.97
CA SER A 129 2.84 6.41 -9.37
C SER A 129 2.53 7.78 -9.99
N MET A 130 1.51 8.48 -9.50
CA MET A 130 1.04 9.73 -10.14
C MET A 130 2.11 10.80 -10.29
N LEU A 131 3.07 10.90 -9.37
CA LEU A 131 4.20 11.82 -9.48
C LEU A 131 5.45 11.16 -10.06
N ALA A 132 5.71 9.91 -9.69
CA ALA A 132 6.92 9.19 -10.07
C ALA A 132 6.84 8.61 -11.50
N ARG A 133 5.64 8.38 -12.00
CA ARG A 133 5.34 7.77 -13.31
C ARG A 133 4.10 8.44 -13.93
N PRO A 134 4.21 9.69 -14.38
CA PRO A 134 3.06 10.47 -14.86
C PRO A 134 2.41 9.91 -16.13
N GLU A 135 3.10 9.00 -16.83
CA GLU A 135 2.58 8.25 -17.99
C GLU A 135 1.52 7.20 -17.61
N THR A 136 1.39 6.89 -16.32
CA THR A 136 0.42 5.90 -15.85
C THR A 136 -1.01 6.46 -15.96
N ALA A 137 -1.92 5.66 -16.53
CA ALA A 137 -3.34 6.03 -16.63
C ALA A 137 -4.00 6.01 -15.25
N CYS A 138 -4.22 7.20 -14.65
CA CYS A 138 -4.79 7.34 -13.32
C CYS A 138 -6.04 8.21 -13.32
N ASP A 139 -7.18 7.60 -13.66
CA ASP A 139 -8.49 8.20 -13.45
C ASP A 139 -9.00 7.95 -12.03
N ARG A 140 -9.75 8.91 -11.48
CA ARG A 140 -10.30 8.85 -10.11
C ARG A 140 -11.22 7.67 -9.86
N SER A 141 -11.84 7.12 -10.88
CA SER A 141 -12.67 5.92 -10.79
C SER A 141 -11.91 4.76 -10.14
N TYR A 142 -10.61 4.61 -10.44
CA TYR A 142 -9.77 3.49 -9.97
C TYR A 142 -9.46 3.48 -8.46
N TRP A 143 -9.77 4.54 -7.74
CA TRP A 143 -9.75 4.51 -6.25
C TRP A 143 -11.09 4.90 -5.63
N THR A 144 -12.15 5.03 -6.45
CA THR A 144 -13.52 5.27 -5.99
C THR A 144 -14.43 4.10 -6.36
N HIS A 145 -15.33 4.26 -7.32
CA HIS A 145 -16.34 3.26 -7.66
C HIS A 145 -15.83 2.08 -8.50
N ALA A 146 -14.74 2.24 -9.23
CA ALA A 146 -14.08 1.21 -10.04
C ALA A 146 -12.81 0.63 -9.36
N ARG A 147 -12.70 0.76 -8.02
CA ARG A 147 -11.49 0.35 -7.27
C ARG A 147 -11.16 -1.14 -7.35
N MET A 148 -12.11 -1.97 -7.71
CA MET A 148 -11.95 -3.40 -8.01
C MET A 148 -12.51 -3.73 -9.40
N ALA A 149 -12.41 -2.82 -10.36
CA ALA A 149 -12.77 -3.07 -11.75
C ALA A 149 -11.96 -4.23 -12.34
N PRO A 150 -12.48 -4.93 -13.36
CA PRO A 150 -11.72 -6.00 -14.04
C PRO A 150 -10.31 -5.59 -14.42
N THR A 151 -10.13 -4.39 -14.98
CA THR A 151 -8.81 -3.84 -15.35
C THR A 151 -7.86 -3.70 -14.16
N VAL A 152 -8.38 -3.30 -12.98
CA VAL A 152 -7.59 -3.22 -11.74
C VAL A 152 -7.19 -4.61 -11.26
N ILE A 153 -8.12 -5.57 -11.29
CA ILE A 153 -7.86 -6.97 -10.91
C ILE A 153 -6.80 -7.59 -11.83
N GLU A 154 -6.93 -7.41 -13.14
CA GLU A 154 -5.98 -7.89 -14.14
C GLU A 154 -4.58 -7.30 -13.97
N ALA A 155 -4.51 -6.01 -13.66
CA ALA A 155 -3.23 -5.36 -13.39
C ALA A 155 -2.55 -5.95 -12.15
N VAL A 156 -3.29 -6.12 -11.05
CA VAL A 156 -2.74 -6.75 -9.83
C VAL A 156 -2.36 -8.20 -10.11
N ASP A 157 -3.14 -8.96 -10.87
CA ASP A 157 -2.83 -10.34 -11.25
C ASP A 157 -1.53 -10.45 -12.05
N THR A 158 -1.34 -9.54 -13.02
CA THR A 158 -0.10 -9.43 -13.82
C THR A 158 1.10 -9.18 -12.91
N ALA A 159 0.99 -8.24 -11.96
CA ALA A 159 2.05 -7.93 -11.02
C ALA A 159 2.35 -9.11 -10.08
N VAL A 160 1.32 -9.80 -9.55
CA VAL A 160 1.49 -11.03 -8.75
C VAL A 160 2.26 -12.09 -9.54
N THR A 161 1.91 -12.28 -10.82
CA THR A 161 2.58 -13.25 -11.69
C THR A 161 4.04 -12.88 -11.92
N ALA A 162 4.36 -11.61 -12.16
CA ALA A 162 5.72 -11.13 -12.34
C ALA A 162 6.56 -11.34 -11.06
N LEU A 163 6.00 -10.99 -9.90
CA LEU A 163 6.67 -11.15 -8.60
C LEU A 163 6.90 -12.62 -8.23
N ARG A 164 5.92 -13.49 -8.48
CA ARG A 164 6.07 -14.94 -8.28
C ARG A 164 7.19 -15.51 -9.17
N LYS A 165 7.20 -15.15 -10.45
CA LYS A 165 8.28 -15.56 -11.39
C LYS A 165 9.64 -15.06 -10.93
N ARG A 166 9.75 -13.80 -10.47
CA ARG A 166 10.98 -13.23 -9.94
C ARG A 166 11.51 -14.00 -8.73
N ALA A 167 10.62 -14.49 -7.86
CA ALA A 167 10.99 -15.33 -6.72
C ALA A 167 11.33 -16.79 -7.11
N GLY A 168 11.11 -17.19 -8.37
CA GLY A 168 11.20 -18.58 -8.80
C GLY A 168 10.15 -19.46 -8.11
N ALA A 169 9.13 -18.88 -7.49
CA ALA A 169 8.15 -19.57 -6.68
C ALA A 169 7.12 -20.30 -7.57
N THR A 170 6.70 -21.48 -7.14
CA THR A 170 5.59 -22.21 -7.77
C THR A 170 4.23 -21.74 -7.26
N THR A 171 4.18 -21.31 -6.00
CA THR A 171 2.95 -20.85 -5.33
C THR A 171 3.11 -19.48 -4.69
N VAL A 172 1.98 -18.82 -4.44
CA VAL A 172 1.89 -17.59 -3.67
C VAL A 172 0.98 -17.76 -2.47
N GLU A 173 1.29 -17.08 -1.37
CA GLU A 173 0.37 -16.83 -0.27
C GLU A 173 -0.05 -15.36 -0.35
N LEU A 174 -1.34 -15.09 -0.47
CA LEU A 174 -1.84 -13.73 -0.58
C LEU A 174 -2.24 -13.19 0.80
N VAL A 175 -1.81 -11.97 1.08
CA VAL A 175 -2.25 -11.20 2.25
C VAL A 175 -2.81 -9.88 1.77
N GLY A 176 -4.09 -9.60 2.01
CA GLY A 176 -4.72 -8.36 1.57
C GLY A 176 -5.22 -7.51 2.74
N TYR A 177 -4.90 -6.22 2.74
CA TYR A 177 -5.41 -5.28 3.72
C TYR A 177 -6.57 -4.45 3.13
N SER A 178 -7.66 -4.29 3.89
CA SER A 178 -8.81 -3.45 3.52
C SER A 178 -9.33 -3.77 2.12
N GLY A 179 -9.38 -2.81 1.18
CA GLY A 179 -9.71 -3.06 -0.23
C GLY A 179 -8.78 -4.06 -0.93
N GLY A 180 -7.50 -4.12 -0.53
CA GLY A 180 -6.56 -5.15 -0.99
C GLY A 180 -6.97 -6.57 -0.56
N GLY A 181 -7.70 -6.70 0.55
CA GLY A 181 -8.31 -7.97 0.98
C GLY A 181 -9.35 -8.48 0.00
N GLY A 182 -10.20 -7.59 -0.52
CA GLY A 182 -11.16 -7.93 -1.58
C GLY A 182 -10.47 -8.40 -2.85
N ILE A 183 -9.41 -7.69 -3.29
CA ILE A 183 -8.63 -8.10 -4.47
C ILE A 183 -7.94 -9.45 -4.23
N ALA A 184 -7.28 -9.65 -3.07
CA ALA A 184 -6.64 -10.91 -2.75
C ALA A 184 -7.64 -12.09 -2.79
N ALA A 185 -8.86 -11.89 -2.29
CA ALA A 185 -9.93 -12.90 -2.34
C ALA A 185 -10.39 -13.19 -3.78
N ILE A 186 -10.55 -12.16 -4.62
CA ILE A 186 -10.90 -12.33 -6.04
C ILE A 186 -9.80 -13.09 -6.79
N LEU A 187 -8.52 -12.75 -6.55
CA LEU A 187 -7.39 -13.44 -7.16
C LEU A 187 -7.32 -14.91 -6.70
N THR A 188 -7.58 -15.17 -5.42
CA THR A 188 -7.65 -16.54 -4.87
C THR A 188 -8.70 -17.38 -5.59
N ALA A 189 -9.85 -16.79 -5.97
CA ALA A 189 -10.90 -17.47 -6.72
C ALA A 189 -10.54 -17.75 -8.19
N ARG A 190 -9.57 -17.04 -8.76
CA ARG A 190 -9.24 -17.06 -10.21
C ARG A 190 -7.93 -17.74 -10.54
N ARG A 191 -7.01 -17.83 -9.55
CA ARG A 191 -5.68 -18.42 -9.72
C ARG A 191 -5.64 -19.83 -9.14
N SER A 192 -4.85 -20.70 -9.76
CA SER A 192 -4.60 -22.07 -9.30
C SER A 192 -3.33 -22.22 -8.47
N ASP A 193 -2.51 -21.15 -8.37
CA ASP A 193 -1.22 -21.17 -7.68
C ASP A 193 -1.26 -20.46 -6.30
N VAL A 194 -2.44 -20.11 -5.80
CA VAL A 194 -2.61 -19.54 -4.46
C VAL A 194 -2.68 -20.67 -3.43
N ALA A 195 -1.67 -20.74 -2.57
CA ALA A 195 -1.57 -21.76 -1.52
C ALA A 195 -2.32 -21.39 -0.23
N ALA A 196 -2.48 -20.10 0.05
CA ALA A 196 -3.20 -19.59 1.21
C ALA A 196 -3.66 -18.15 1.00
N LEU A 197 -4.76 -17.79 1.69
CA LEU A 197 -5.26 -16.42 1.75
C LEU A 197 -5.33 -15.94 3.20
N ARG A 198 -4.81 -14.75 3.47
CA ARG A 198 -5.09 -14.01 4.69
C ARG A 198 -5.63 -12.63 4.35
N THR A 199 -6.64 -12.15 5.08
CA THR A 199 -7.07 -10.75 4.96
C THR A 199 -6.99 -10.07 6.32
N VAL A 200 -6.63 -8.79 6.31
CA VAL A 200 -6.56 -7.93 7.49
C VAL A 200 -7.51 -6.77 7.27
N ALA A 201 -8.55 -6.65 8.12
CA ALA A 201 -9.59 -5.64 7.96
C ALA A 201 -10.18 -5.62 6.52
N GLY A 202 -10.31 -6.81 5.88
CA GLY A 202 -10.60 -6.96 4.45
C GLY A 202 -12.03 -6.58 4.08
N ASN A 203 -12.21 -5.75 3.05
CA ASN A 203 -13.53 -5.48 2.46
C ASN A 203 -13.92 -6.64 1.52
N LEU A 204 -14.61 -7.63 2.08
CA LEU A 204 -14.98 -8.88 1.40
C LEU A 204 -16.41 -8.87 0.85
N ASP A 205 -17.24 -7.88 1.21
CA ASP A 205 -18.61 -7.67 0.73
C ASP A 205 -18.83 -6.18 0.47
N SER A 206 -18.49 -5.75 -0.74
CA SER A 206 -18.61 -4.35 -1.16
C SER A 206 -20.07 -3.89 -1.18
N GLY A 207 -21.01 -4.78 -1.48
CA GLY A 207 -22.43 -4.47 -1.46
C GLY A 207 -22.93 -4.17 -0.03
N ALA A 208 -22.55 -5.00 0.96
CA ALA A 208 -22.90 -4.75 2.36
C ALA A 208 -22.17 -3.50 2.90
N PHE A 209 -20.92 -3.27 2.50
CA PHE A 209 -20.18 -2.04 2.83
C PHE A 209 -20.93 -0.79 2.37
N VAL A 210 -21.36 -0.75 1.11
CA VAL A 210 -22.12 0.37 0.52
C VAL A 210 -23.43 0.62 1.27
N ARG A 211 -24.18 -0.44 1.57
CA ARG A 211 -25.44 -0.34 2.33
C ARG A 211 -25.22 0.18 3.75
N HIS A 212 -24.20 -0.36 4.45
CA HIS A 212 -23.89 0.01 5.83
C HIS A 212 -23.50 1.49 5.94
N HIS A 213 -22.57 1.93 5.08
CA HIS A 213 -22.06 3.29 5.11
C HIS A 213 -22.94 4.31 4.39
N ARG A 214 -23.99 3.86 3.68
CA ARG A 214 -24.87 4.72 2.86
C ARG A 214 -24.06 5.58 1.89
N VAL A 215 -23.13 4.96 1.18
CA VAL A 215 -22.30 5.60 0.16
C VAL A 215 -22.71 5.16 -1.24
N SER A 216 -22.14 5.82 -2.27
CA SER A 216 -22.41 5.48 -3.68
C SER A 216 -21.98 4.06 -4.01
N SER A 217 -22.76 3.41 -4.88
CA SER A 217 -22.50 2.06 -5.34
C SER A 217 -21.16 1.95 -6.08
N MET A 218 -20.50 0.80 -5.96
CA MET A 218 -19.27 0.45 -6.66
C MET A 218 -19.59 -0.39 -7.91
N THR A 219 -20.41 0.17 -8.80
CA THR A 219 -21.01 -0.55 -9.94
C THR A 219 -20.01 -1.15 -10.93
N GLU A 220 -18.81 -0.57 -11.04
CA GLU A 220 -17.76 -1.05 -11.93
C GLU A 220 -16.78 -2.00 -11.23
N SER A 221 -16.97 -2.26 -9.94
CA SER A 221 -16.09 -3.13 -9.14
C SER A 221 -16.67 -4.54 -9.04
N VAL A 222 -15.82 -5.54 -9.15
CA VAL A 222 -16.14 -6.94 -8.80
C VAL A 222 -16.31 -7.02 -7.28
N ASP A 223 -17.35 -7.73 -6.83
CA ASP A 223 -17.56 -7.95 -5.40
C ASP A 223 -16.98 -9.30 -4.98
N ALA A 224 -16.03 -9.31 -4.04
CA ALA A 224 -15.33 -10.51 -3.60
C ALA A 224 -16.29 -11.60 -3.08
N VAL A 225 -17.38 -11.21 -2.42
CA VAL A 225 -18.37 -12.16 -1.89
C VAL A 225 -19.05 -13.01 -2.98
N THR A 226 -19.12 -12.51 -4.22
CA THR A 226 -19.68 -13.28 -5.34
C THR A 226 -18.76 -14.41 -5.80
N GLU A 227 -17.45 -14.26 -5.59
CA GLU A 227 -16.43 -15.24 -5.95
C GLU A 227 -16.11 -16.23 -4.80
N ALA A 228 -16.62 -15.99 -3.59
CA ALA A 228 -16.22 -16.71 -2.38
C ALA A 228 -16.34 -18.24 -2.45
N ALA A 229 -17.40 -18.76 -3.12
CA ALA A 229 -17.57 -20.20 -3.28
C ALA A 229 -16.45 -20.87 -4.09
N ARG A 230 -15.75 -20.12 -4.94
CA ARG A 230 -14.64 -20.60 -5.76
C ARG A 230 -13.31 -20.71 -4.96
N THR A 231 -13.27 -20.16 -3.74
CA THR A 231 -12.09 -20.20 -2.88
C THR A 231 -12.06 -21.39 -1.92
N ARG A 232 -13.03 -22.31 -1.99
CA ARG A 232 -13.22 -23.40 -1.04
C ARG A 232 -12.05 -24.39 -0.92
N SER A 233 -11.21 -24.47 -1.94
CA SER A 233 -10.01 -25.32 -1.95
C SER A 233 -8.77 -24.66 -1.34
N VAL A 234 -8.83 -23.37 -1.00
CA VAL A 234 -7.70 -22.61 -0.48
C VAL A 234 -7.92 -22.28 0.99
N PRO A 235 -7.02 -22.69 1.89
CA PRO A 235 -7.13 -22.38 3.32
C PRO A 235 -6.99 -20.88 3.56
N GLN A 236 -7.87 -20.30 4.40
CA GLN A 236 -7.94 -18.86 4.57
C GLN A 236 -8.33 -18.40 5.97
N ILE A 237 -7.72 -17.30 6.41
CA ILE A 237 -8.04 -16.62 7.66
C ILE A 237 -8.34 -15.15 7.38
N HIS A 238 -9.47 -14.68 7.90
CA HIS A 238 -9.91 -13.30 7.78
C HIS A 238 -9.87 -12.61 9.15
N PHE A 239 -8.80 -11.84 9.39
CA PHE A 239 -8.64 -11.07 10.61
C PHE A 239 -9.46 -9.78 10.51
N VAL A 240 -10.34 -9.57 11.49
CA VAL A 240 -11.20 -8.38 11.58
C VAL A 240 -10.99 -7.70 12.93
N GLY A 241 -10.87 -6.38 12.94
CA GLY A 241 -10.69 -5.62 14.18
C GLY A 241 -12.00 -5.49 14.94
N GLU A 242 -12.00 -5.76 16.25
CA GLU A 242 -13.17 -5.65 17.09
C GLU A 242 -13.82 -4.25 17.03
N HIS A 243 -12.98 -3.20 16.94
CA HIS A 243 -13.38 -1.81 16.92
C HIS A 243 -13.34 -1.18 15.52
N ASP A 244 -13.21 -2.00 14.46
CA ASP A 244 -13.18 -1.51 13.09
C ASP A 244 -14.56 -0.96 12.68
N ARG A 245 -14.64 0.36 12.53
CA ARG A 245 -15.83 1.07 12.06
C ARG A 245 -15.81 1.35 10.56
N THR A 246 -14.67 1.18 9.91
CA THR A 246 -14.50 1.35 8.46
C THR A 246 -14.91 0.09 7.71
N VAL A 247 -14.42 -1.07 8.16
CA VAL A 247 -14.82 -2.39 7.66
C VAL A 247 -15.27 -3.24 8.87
N PRO A 248 -16.48 -3.03 9.37
CA PRO A 248 -16.97 -3.74 10.55
C PRO A 248 -16.90 -5.26 10.41
N PRO A 249 -16.67 -6.01 11.50
CA PRO A 249 -16.46 -7.46 11.50
C PRO A 249 -17.49 -8.28 10.74
N PHE A 250 -18.75 -7.83 10.71
CA PHE A 250 -19.83 -8.56 10.03
C PHE A 250 -19.70 -8.57 8.49
N LEU A 251 -18.91 -7.65 7.90
CA LEU A 251 -18.70 -7.61 6.44
C LEU A 251 -17.93 -8.83 5.90
N ALA A 252 -17.23 -9.57 6.76
CA ALA A 252 -16.61 -10.82 6.39
C ALA A 252 -17.57 -12.02 6.42
N ASP A 253 -18.72 -11.93 7.10
CA ASP A 253 -19.57 -13.08 7.41
C ASP A 253 -20.13 -13.79 6.17
N ALA A 254 -20.60 -13.02 5.19
CA ALA A 254 -21.17 -13.59 3.99
C ALA A 254 -20.13 -14.29 3.13
N PHE A 255 -18.92 -13.74 3.05
CA PHE A 255 -17.78 -14.33 2.36
C PHE A 255 -17.38 -15.66 3.03
N VAL A 256 -17.14 -15.64 4.35
CA VAL A 256 -16.72 -16.82 5.13
C VAL A 256 -17.73 -17.95 5.01
N ARG A 257 -19.04 -17.65 5.16
CA ARG A 257 -20.08 -18.68 4.96
C ARG A 257 -20.05 -19.32 3.57
N ARG A 258 -19.82 -18.53 2.50
CA ARG A 258 -19.77 -19.03 1.14
C ARG A 258 -18.49 -19.81 0.82
N ALA A 259 -17.37 -19.38 1.40
CA ALA A 259 -16.09 -20.10 1.30
C ALA A 259 -16.09 -21.42 2.08
N GLY A 260 -17.01 -21.57 3.05
CA GLY A 260 -17.20 -22.82 3.80
C GLY A 260 -16.06 -23.15 4.77
N ALA A 261 -15.78 -24.44 4.96
CA ALA A 261 -14.81 -24.91 5.95
C ALA A 261 -13.35 -24.43 5.73
N ALA A 262 -13.05 -23.98 4.51
CA ALA A 262 -11.73 -23.42 4.18
C ALA A 262 -11.48 -22.04 4.79
N ALA A 263 -12.51 -21.35 5.27
CA ALA A 263 -12.42 -19.96 5.73
C ALA A 263 -12.78 -19.82 7.21
N VAL A 264 -11.91 -19.13 7.95
CA VAL A 264 -12.14 -18.78 9.34
C VAL A 264 -12.06 -17.26 9.51
N LYS A 265 -13.05 -16.69 10.21
CA LYS A 265 -13.03 -15.30 10.67
C LYS A 265 -12.46 -15.24 12.09
N VAL A 266 -11.46 -14.40 12.31
CA VAL A 266 -10.86 -14.13 13.61
C VAL A 266 -11.09 -12.68 13.99
N VAL A 267 -11.83 -12.44 15.06
CA VAL A 267 -12.00 -11.10 15.63
C VAL A 267 -10.79 -10.81 16.53
N VAL A 268 -10.06 -9.74 16.23
CA VAL A 268 -8.86 -9.36 17.00
C VAL A 268 -9.25 -8.26 17.99
N PRO A 269 -9.16 -8.54 19.31
CA PRO A 269 -9.60 -7.61 20.34
C PRO A 269 -8.81 -6.27 20.30
N GLY A 270 -9.51 -5.18 20.55
CA GLY A 270 -8.93 -3.84 20.71
C GLY A 270 -8.44 -3.18 19.43
N LEU A 271 -8.41 -3.88 18.27
CA LEU A 271 -7.94 -3.30 17.02
C LEU A 271 -9.06 -2.56 16.28
N ASP A 272 -8.70 -1.44 15.67
CA ASP A 272 -9.52 -0.71 14.73
C ASP A 272 -9.11 -1.00 13.27
N HIS A 273 -9.54 -0.15 12.31
CA HIS A 273 -9.24 -0.37 10.89
C HIS A 273 -7.74 -0.33 10.58
N SER A 274 -6.96 0.57 11.19
CA SER A 274 -5.60 0.88 10.75
C SER A 274 -4.54 0.91 11.84
N HIS A 275 -4.91 0.72 13.11
CA HIS A 275 -3.98 0.77 14.23
C HIS A 275 -3.79 -0.59 14.89
N GLY A 276 -2.56 -0.85 15.32
CA GLY A 276 -2.18 -2.04 16.09
C GLY A 276 -1.92 -3.31 15.27
N TRP A 277 -2.31 -3.34 14.00
CA TRP A 277 -2.12 -4.50 13.13
C TRP A 277 -0.67 -4.90 12.99
N ASP A 278 0.21 -3.93 12.79
CA ASP A 278 1.65 -4.15 12.64
C ASP A 278 2.29 -4.74 13.89
N THR A 279 1.82 -4.37 15.08
CA THR A 279 2.28 -4.94 16.35
C THR A 279 1.74 -6.34 16.57
N ALA A 280 0.47 -6.60 16.23
CA ALA A 280 -0.16 -7.90 16.42
C ALA A 280 0.26 -8.93 15.35
N TRP A 281 0.70 -8.46 14.18
CA TRP A 281 0.90 -9.30 12.99
C TRP A 281 1.83 -10.50 13.18
N PRO A 282 3.00 -10.40 13.83
CA PRO A 282 3.87 -11.56 14.06
C PRO A 282 3.18 -12.71 14.79
N THR A 283 2.28 -12.41 15.74
CA THR A 283 1.47 -13.41 16.46
C THR A 283 0.33 -13.93 15.59
N LEU A 284 -0.36 -13.05 14.84
CA LEU A 284 -1.47 -13.45 13.98
C LEU A 284 -1.01 -14.35 12.83
N LEU A 285 0.19 -14.15 12.29
CA LEU A 285 0.77 -15.01 11.26
C LEU A 285 0.99 -16.45 11.71
N GLN A 286 1.18 -16.69 13.02
CA GLN A 286 1.38 -18.02 13.58
C GLN A 286 0.09 -18.81 13.72
N GLN A 287 -1.08 -18.20 13.52
CA GLN A 287 -2.34 -18.92 13.58
C GLN A 287 -2.41 -19.97 12.47
N PRO A 288 -2.73 -21.24 12.81
CA PRO A 288 -2.79 -22.31 11.82
C PRO A 288 -3.93 -22.06 10.83
N LEU A 289 -3.63 -22.31 9.57
CA LEU A 289 -4.64 -22.29 8.51
C LEU A 289 -5.60 -23.47 8.67
N PRO A 290 -6.87 -23.33 8.28
CA PRO A 290 -7.82 -24.46 8.23
C PRO A 290 -7.29 -25.60 7.38
N ASP A 291 -7.56 -26.83 7.81
CA ASP A 291 -7.23 -28.03 7.04
C ASP A 291 -8.34 -28.31 6.01
N VAL A 292 -8.09 -27.95 4.77
CA VAL A 292 -9.04 -28.13 3.65
C VAL A 292 -9.09 -29.58 3.15
N SER A 293 -8.15 -30.44 3.53
CA SER A 293 -8.14 -31.85 3.12
C SER A 293 -9.28 -32.64 3.77
N LYS A 294 -9.83 -32.14 4.87
CA LYS A 294 -10.95 -32.74 5.63
C LYS A 294 -12.32 -32.20 5.24
N ALA A 295 -12.37 -31.17 4.39
CA ALA A 295 -13.60 -30.65 3.85
C ALA A 295 -14.07 -31.57 2.72
N SER A 296 -14.80 -32.61 3.06
CA SER A 296 -15.50 -33.46 2.07
C SER A 296 -16.49 -32.64 1.25
N PRO A 297 -16.72 -32.99 -0.03
CA PRO A 297 -17.57 -32.26 -0.94
C PRO A 297 -19.03 -32.19 -0.50
#